data_8c8f0d4c2bf460285b9e30f7bafea251
#
_entry.id   8c8f0d4c2bf460285b9e30f7bafea251
#
_cell.length_a   1.000
_cell.length_b   1.000
_cell.length_c   1.000
_cell.angle_alpha   90.00
_cell.angle_beta   90.00
_cell.angle_gamma   90.00
#
_symmetry.space_group_name_H-M   'P 1'
#
loop_
_entity.id
_entity.type
_entity.pdbx_description
1 polymer ?
#
loop_
_entity_poly.entity_id
_entity_poly.type
_entity_poly.pdbx_seq_one_letter_code
_entity_poly.pdbx_strand_id
1 'polypeptide(L)'
;TPSSIANSDFRTKVGIGKNSYNMSVLNISGTSFGAISPPAITSLNKAAKLGKFAHNTGEGSMSKYHEKGGGDTIWQISSGYFGCRKKNGDFCPQNFSKIAKKEQVKMIEIKISQGAKPGHGGMLLAPKVTKEIAETRGISMGKDCISPAKHKEFSNPNQLIDFVKKLRKLSGNKPVGIKMCIGHPWELVSIVKTMFLRKEYVDFITIDGAE
;
A
#
# COMPACT_ATOMS: atom_id res chain seq x y z
N THR A 1 25.96 -24.61 12.24
CA THR A 1 25.61 -24.00 10.92
C THR A 1 24.10 -24.01 10.79
N PRO A 2 23.45 -22.88 10.50
CA PRO A 2 22.03 -22.90 10.23
C PRO A 2 21.79 -23.81 9.03
N SER A 3 20.91 -24.79 9.18
CA SER A 3 20.43 -25.57 8.05
C SER A 3 19.83 -24.61 7.03
N SER A 4 20.19 -24.74 5.76
CA SER A 4 19.55 -23.95 4.69
C SER A 4 18.08 -24.31 4.63
N ILE A 5 17.24 -23.39 5.08
CA ILE A 5 15.79 -23.56 5.02
C ILE A 5 15.35 -23.14 3.63
N ALA A 6 14.69 -24.04 2.91
CA ALA A 6 14.26 -23.78 1.55
C ALA A 6 13.25 -22.61 1.51
N ASN A 7 13.44 -21.66 0.58
CA ASN A 7 12.54 -20.50 0.41
C ASN A 7 11.05 -20.85 0.25
N SER A 8 10.75 -22.06 -0.19
CA SER A 8 9.38 -22.59 -0.32
C SER A 8 8.66 -22.73 1.01
N ASP A 9 9.39 -22.90 2.12
CA ASP A 9 8.84 -23.24 3.44
C ASP A 9 8.45 -21.99 4.24
N PHE A 10 8.87 -20.80 3.76
CA PHE A 10 8.57 -19.49 4.39
C PHE A 10 7.60 -18.66 3.58
N ARG A 11 6.48 -19.25 3.24
CA ARG A 11 5.43 -18.58 2.49
C ARG A 11 4.08 -18.82 3.14
N THR A 12 3.19 -17.85 2.98
CA THR A 12 1.79 -17.95 3.42
C THR A 12 0.85 -17.45 2.33
N LYS A 13 -0.31 -18.07 2.25
CA LYS A 13 -1.34 -17.66 1.31
C LYS A 13 -2.15 -16.51 1.91
N VAL A 14 -2.15 -15.35 1.25
CA VAL A 14 -2.92 -14.17 1.62
C VAL A 14 -4.08 -14.00 0.66
N GLY A 15 -5.28 -13.75 1.20
CA GLY A 15 -6.52 -13.63 0.44
C GLY A 15 -7.20 -14.97 0.16
N ILE A 16 -8.38 -14.89 -0.45
CA ILE A 16 -9.26 -16.03 -0.74
C ILE A 16 -9.48 -16.17 -2.25
N GLY A 17 -9.58 -17.41 -2.72
CA GLY A 17 -9.91 -17.73 -4.12
C GLY A 17 -8.73 -17.64 -5.08
N LYS A 18 -9.05 -17.44 -6.37
CA LYS A 18 -8.08 -17.52 -7.48
C LYS A 18 -6.99 -16.45 -7.44
N ASN A 19 -7.29 -15.29 -6.87
CA ASN A 19 -6.38 -14.14 -6.83
C ASN A 19 -5.66 -13.98 -5.48
N SER A 20 -5.66 -15.04 -4.65
CA SER A 20 -4.80 -15.09 -3.46
C SER A 20 -3.34 -15.05 -3.86
N TYR A 21 -2.51 -14.41 -3.02
CA TYR A 21 -1.08 -14.29 -3.24
C TYR A 21 -0.31 -15.20 -2.28
N ASN A 22 0.61 -16.00 -2.81
CA ASN A 22 1.52 -16.80 -2.01
C ASN A 22 2.72 -15.94 -1.60
N MET A 23 2.55 -15.24 -0.47
CA MET A 23 3.48 -14.22 0.03
C MET A 23 4.64 -14.85 0.80
N SER A 24 5.85 -14.36 0.57
CA SER A 24 7.00 -14.67 1.44
C SER A 24 6.82 -14.08 2.83
N VAL A 25 7.41 -14.69 3.86
CA VAL A 25 7.47 -14.08 5.21
C VAL A 25 8.35 -12.85 5.25
N LEU A 26 9.36 -12.75 4.37
CA LEU A 26 10.19 -11.56 4.18
C LEU A 26 9.70 -10.78 2.97
N ASN A 27 9.44 -9.49 3.14
CA ASN A 27 9.05 -8.57 2.06
C ASN A 27 9.71 -7.20 2.28
N ILE A 28 9.82 -6.40 1.22
CA ILE A 28 10.33 -5.03 1.33
C ILE A 28 9.17 -4.13 1.77
N SER A 29 9.38 -3.40 2.87
CA SER A 29 8.41 -2.45 3.41
C SER A 29 8.16 -1.26 2.47
N GLY A 30 7.16 -0.44 2.80
CA GLY A 30 6.72 0.68 1.96
C GLY A 30 7.82 1.73 1.73
N THR A 31 8.34 1.78 0.51
CA THR A 31 9.36 2.74 0.07
C THR A 31 8.81 3.58 -1.08
N SER A 32 8.45 4.83 -0.75
CA SER A 32 7.79 5.72 -1.71
C SER A 32 8.76 6.29 -2.75
N PHE A 33 8.35 6.26 -4.02
CA PHE A 33 9.02 7.05 -5.06
C PHE A 33 8.91 8.55 -4.75
N GLY A 34 10.06 9.21 -4.65
CA GLY A 34 10.20 10.59 -4.19
C GLY A 34 10.73 10.72 -2.76
N ALA A 35 10.53 9.71 -1.90
CA ALA A 35 11.26 9.59 -0.64
C ALA A 35 12.66 9.01 -0.88
N ILE A 36 12.76 8.00 -1.73
CA ILE A 36 14.02 7.43 -2.20
C ILE A 36 14.17 7.59 -3.72
N SER A 37 15.38 7.42 -4.22
CA SER A 37 15.75 7.67 -5.60
C SER A 37 15.24 6.62 -6.57
N PRO A 38 15.13 6.95 -7.89
CA PRO A 38 14.79 5.99 -8.94
C PRO A 38 15.67 4.73 -8.97
N PRO A 39 17.02 4.83 -8.89
CA PRO A 39 17.86 3.64 -8.81
C PRO A 39 17.56 2.77 -7.60
N ALA A 40 17.32 3.36 -6.43
CA ALA A 40 16.98 2.63 -5.21
C ALA A 40 15.68 1.84 -5.37
N ILE A 41 14.59 2.47 -5.86
CA ILE A 41 13.33 1.77 -6.14
C ILE A 41 13.55 0.61 -7.12
N THR A 42 14.28 0.86 -8.21
CA THR A 42 14.54 -0.18 -9.23
C THR A 42 15.33 -1.35 -8.64
N SER A 43 16.35 -1.07 -7.83
CA SER A 43 17.20 -2.11 -7.20
C SER A 43 16.40 -2.94 -6.21
N LEU A 44 15.61 -2.30 -5.34
CA LEU A 44 14.74 -2.99 -4.40
C LEU A 44 13.70 -3.87 -5.10
N ASN A 45 13.07 -3.36 -6.16
CA ASN A 45 12.08 -4.14 -6.87
C ASN A 45 12.69 -5.28 -7.69
N LYS A 46 13.91 -5.11 -8.25
CA LYS A 46 14.68 -6.21 -8.85
C LYS A 46 15.05 -7.27 -7.81
N ALA A 47 15.46 -6.85 -6.61
CA ALA A 47 15.74 -7.78 -5.51
C ALA A 47 14.48 -8.58 -5.14
N ALA A 48 13.31 -7.92 -5.07
CA ALA A 48 12.03 -8.59 -4.86
C ALA A 48 11.74 -9.64 -5.92
N LYS A 49 12.02 -9.34 -7.20
CA LYS A 49 11.90 -10.32 -8.30
C LYS A 49 12.82 -11.51 -8.13
N LEU A 50 14.11 -11.27 -7.85
CA LEU A 50 15.11 -12.32 -7.67
C LEU A 50 14.80 -13.19 -6.44
N GLY A 51 14.45 -12.58 -5.32
CA GLY A 51 14.12 -13.26 -4.08
C GLY A 51 12.69 -13.83 -4.02
N LYS A 52 11.87 -13.61 -5.06
CA LYS A 52 10.46 -14.04 -5.12
C LYS A 52 9.63 -13.57 -3.92
N PHE A 53 9.85 -12.35 -3.47
CA PHE A 53 9.07 -11.69 -2.42
C PHE A 53 8.47 -10.38 -2.93
N ALA A 54 7.59 -9.75 -2.14
CA ALA A 54 6.91 -8.54 -2.57
C ALA A 54 7.67 -7.27 -2.15
N HIS A 55 7.51 -6.21 -2.95
CA HIS A 55 7.95 -4.85 -2.64
C HIS A 55 6.72 -3.96 -2.45
N ASN A 56 6.54 -3.41 -1.25
CA ASN A 56 5.50 -2.43 -0.99
C ASN A 56 5.89 -1.07 -1.57
N THR A 57 5.00 -0.48 -2.37
CA THR A 57 5.29 0.77 -3.09
C THR A 57 5.40 2.00 -2.20
N GLY A 58 4.96 1.90 -0.94
CA GLY A 58 4.72 3.09 -0.13
C GLY A 58 3.62 3.97 -0.73
N GLU A 59 3.37 5.12 -0.10
CA GLU A 59 2.25 6.02 -0.47
C GLU A 59 2.44 6.81 -1.77
N GLY A 60 3.64 6.81 -2.34
CA GLY A 60 3.99 7.59 -3.53
C GLY A 60 3.43 7.06 -4.86
N SER A 61 2.58 6.06 -4.80
CA SER A 61 2.05 5.32 -5.94
C SER A 61 3.06 4.37 -6.60
N MET A 62 2.57 3.53 -7.50
CA MET A 62 3.39 2.68 -8.34
C MET A 62 4.05 3.51 -9.43
N SER A 63 5.37 3.60 -9.42
CA SER A 63 6.16 4.32 -10.41
C SER A 63 6.66 3.40 -11.52
N LYS A 64 7.09 3.99 -12.64
CA LYS A 64 7.77 3.24 -13.73
C LYS A 64 9.01 2.48 -13.25
N TYR A 65 9.61 2.87 -12.14
CA TYR A 65 10.79 2.20 -11.56
C TYR A 65 10.43 0.90 -10.84
N HIS A 66 9.26 0.85 -10.21
CA HIS A 66 8.68 -0.41 -9.72
C HIS A 66 8.37 -1.34 -10.90
N GLU A 67 7.76 -0.80 -11.97
CA GLU A 67 7.44 -1.59 -13.17
C GLU A 67 8.71 -2.15 -13.83
N LYS A 68 9.75 -1.33 -13.98
CA LYS A 68 11.03 -1.74 -14.57
C LYS A 68 11.74 -2.82 -13.76
N GLY A 69 11.57 -2.83 -12.43
CA GLY A 69 12.11 -3.87 -11.56
C GLY A 69 11.50 -5.24 -11.84
N GLY A 70 10.21 -5.28 -12.13
CA GLY A 70 9.46 -6.48 -12.53
C GLY A 70 9.18 -7.47 -11.40
N GLY A 71 9.42 -7.08 -10.13
CA GLY A 71 9.07 -7.86 -8.95
C GLY A 71 7.64 -7.62 -8.50
N ASP A 72 7.06 -8.59 -7.79
CA ASP A 72 5.73 -8.48 -7.22
C ASP A 72 5.59 -7.25 -6.33
N THR A 73 4.46 -6.55 -6.41
CA THR A 73 4.23 -5.35 -5.60
C THR A 73 2.99 -5.46 -4.73
N ILE A 74 3.09 -4.84 -3.55
CA ILE A 74 1.95 -4.47 -2.72
C ILE A 74 1.72 -2.98 -2.96
N TRP A 75 0.62 -2.62 -3.62
CA TRP A 75 0.34 -1.21 -3.87
C TRP A 75 -0.33 -0.56 -2.68
N GLN A 76 0.35 0.41 -2.07
CA GLN A 76 -0.14 1.12 -0.90
C GLN A 76 -0.97 2.34 -1.29
N ILE A 77 -2.18 2.44 -0.71
CA ILE A 77 -3.13 3.53 -0.88
C ILE A 77 -3.17 4.34 0.42
N SER A 78 -2.70 5.57 0.38
CA SER A 78 -2.79 6.51 1.51
C SER A 78 -3.97 7.49 1.34
N SER A 79 -4.16 8.34 2.33
CA SER A 79 -5.17 9.40 2.35
C SER A 79 -5.04 10.42 1.21
N GLY A 80 -3.86 10.53 0.59
CA GLY A 80 -3.61 11.36 -0.59
C GLY A 80 -4.05 10.74 -1.90
N TYR A 81 -4.40 9.43 -1.92
CA TYR A 81 -4.81 8.66 -3.10
C TYR A 81 -3.88 8.82 -4.30
N PHE A 82 -2.57 8.98 -4.06
CA PHE A 82 -1.59 9.19 -5.12
C PHE A 82 -1.61 8.06 -6.15
N GLY A 83 -1.60 8.45 -7.44
CA GLY A 83 -1.75 7.53 -8.57
C GLY A 83 -3.20 7.14 -8.89
N CYS A 84 -4.13 7.29 -7.94
CA CYS A 84 -5.54 6.99 -8.16
C CYS A 84 -6.47 8.11 -7.68
N ARG A 85 -6.04 9.36 -7.79
CA ARG A 85 -6.83 10.53 -7.39
C ARG A 85 -7.39 11.30 -8.60
N LYS A 86 -8.47 12.04 -8.35
CA LYS A 86 -8.95 13.09 -9.23
C LYS A 86 -8.14 14.38 -9.04
N LYS A 87 -8.31 15.38 -9.90
CA LYS A 87 -7.64 16.70 -9.77
C LYS A 87 -7.91 17.39 -8.43
N ASN A 88 -9.11 17.21 -7.88
CA ASN A 88 -9.51 17.76 -6.57
C ASN A 88 -8.99 16.94 -5.37
N GLY A 89 -8.25 15.86 -5.61
CA GLY A 89 -7.68 14.99 -4.58
C GLY A 89 -8.57 13.85 -4.11
N ASP A 90 -9.77 13.70 -4.63
CA ASP A 90 -10.67 12.61 -4.27
C ASP A 90 -10.23 11.30 -4.92
N PHE A 91 -10.65 10.19 -4.32
CA PHE A 91 -10.44 8.85 -4.88
C PHE A 91 -11.10 8.69 -6.26
N CYS A 92 -10.38 8.10 -7.20
CA CYS A 92 -10.85 7.83 -8.56
C CYS A 92 -10.87 6.31 -8.81
N PRO A 93 -12.05 5.67 -8.81
CA PRO A 93 -12.17 4.23 -9.04
C PRO A 93 -11.57 3.74 -10.37
N GLN A 94 -11.69 4.55 -11.43
CA GLN A 94 -11.17 4.22 -12.76
C GLN A 94 -9.63 4.19 -12.77
N ASN A 95 -9.00 5.23 -12.21
CA ASN A 95 -7.54 5.30 -12.09
C ASN A 95 -7.01 4.19 -11.18
N PHE A 96 -7.71 3.92 -10.07
CA PHE A 96 -7.38 2.81 -9.19
C PHE A 96 -7.42 1.48 -9.93
N SER A 97 -8.53 1.17 -10.61
CA SER A 97 -8.69 -0.10 -11.31
C SER A 97 -7.63 -0.32 -12.39
N LYS A 98 -7.21 0.75 -13.09
CA LYS A 98 -6.17 0.70 -14.11
C LYS A 98 -4.82 0.21 -13.56
N ILE A 99 -4.42 0.71 -12.38
CA ILE A 99 -3.15 0.30 -11.74
C ILE A 99 -3.31 -1.03 -11.02
N ALA A 100 -4.38 -1.19 -10.24
CA ALA A 100 -4.63 -2.37 -9.43
C ALA A 100 -4.71 -3.67 -10.24
N LYS A 101 -5.15 -3.60 -11.50
CA LYS A 101 -5.23 -4.75 -12.40
C LYS A 101 -3.92 -5.14 -13.07
N LYS A 102 -2.85 -4.34 -12.96
CA LYS A 102 -1.53 -4.74 -13.47
C LYS A 102 -1.12 -6.06 -12.84
N GLU A 103 -0.52 -6.95 -13.63
CA GLU A 103 -0.11 -8.28 -13.17
C GLU A 103 0.87 -8.23 -12.00
N GLN A 104 1.80 -7.28 -12.03
CA GLN A 104 2.81 -7.08 -11.01
C GLN A 104 2.22 -6.67 -9.65
N VAL A 105 1.04 -6.03 -9.61
CA VAL A 105 0.33 -5.69 -8.37
C VAL A 105 -0.36 -6.94 -7.85
N LYS A 106 0.14 -7.51 -6.76
CA LYS A 106 -0.40 -8.75 -6.16
C LYS A 106 -1.37 -8.47 -5.03
N MET A 107 -1.15 -7.42 -4.26
CA MET A 107 -1.99 -7.04 -3.12
C MET A 107 -2.17 -5.53 -3.06
N ILE A 108 -3.21 -5.09 -2.37
CA ILE A 108 -3.50 -3.68 -2.08
C ILE A 108 -3.42 -3.47 -0.56
N GLU A 109 -2.78 -2.39 -0.14
CA GLU A 109 -2.69 -2.02 1.27
C GLU A 109 -3.23 -0.61 1.49
N ILE A 110 -4.23 -0.46 2.37
CA ILE A 110 -4.75 0.84 2.79
C ILE A 110 -3.91 1.33 3.98
N LYS A 111 -3.16 2.39 3.81
CA LYS A 111 -2.38 3.00 4.89
C LYS A 111 -3.27 3.94 5.71
N ILE A 112 -3.60 3.54 6.92
CA ILE A 112 -4.38 4.34 7.88
C ILE A 112 -3.45 5.28 8.65
N SER A 113 -2.33 4.76 9.16
CA SER A 113 -1.34 5.50 9.95
C SER A 113 0.06 4.90 9.80
N GLN A 114 1.04 5.56 10.40
CA GLN A 114 2.43 5.11 10.44
C GLN A 114 3.05 5.40 11.81
N GLY A 115 4.00 4.57 12.25
CA GLY A 115 4.61 4.66 13.57
C GLY A 115 5.41 5.95 13.79
N ALA A 116 6.25 6.32 12.83
CA ALA A 116 7.10 7.50 12.92
C ALA A 116 6.34 8.85 13.01
N LYS A 117 5.09 8.90 12.51
CA LYS A 117 4.26 10.13 12.49
C LYS A 117 2.81 9.80 12.81
N PRO A 118 2.47 9.39 14.02
CA PRO A 118 1.09 9.13 14.42
C PRO A 118 0.23 10.40 14.22
N GLY A 119 -0.92 10.27 13.58
CA GLY A 119 -1.85 11.37 13.34
C GLY A 119 -1.42 12.40 12.29
N HIS A 120 -0.29 12.21 11.61
CA HIS A 120 0.16 13.06 10.51
C HIS A 120 0.26 12.27 9.21
N GLY A 121 -0.03 12.95 8.09
CA GLY A 121 0.24 12.42 6.76
C GLY A 121 1.73 12.54 6.37
N GLY A 122 2.11 11.84 5.29
CA GLY A 122 3.42 12.02 4.69
C GLY A 122 3.60 13.41 4.08
N MET A 123 4.84 13.92 4.07
CA MET A 123 5.18 15.20 3.48
C MET A 123 6.38 15.07 2.54
N LEU A 124 6.25 15.63 1.34
CA LEU A 124 7.36 15.79 0.39
C LEU A 124 7.40 17.25 -0.02
N LEU A 125 8.51 17.92 0.32
CA LEU A 125 8.68 19.36 0.09
C LEU A 125 8.79 19.69 -1.40
N ALA A 126 8.29 20.86 -1.79
CA ALA A 126 8.24 21.37 -3.16
C ALA A 126 9.54 21.20 -3.97
N PRO A 127 10.75 21.48 -3.42
CA PRO A 127 12.01 21.29 -4.14
C PRO A 127 12.29 19.85 -4.56
N LYS A 128 11.69 18.87 -3.86
CA LYS A 128 11.81 17.43 -4.17
C LYS A 128 10.73 16.95 -5.15
N VAL A 129 9.69 17.73 -5.39
CA VAL A 129 8.59 17.36 -6.30
C VAL A 129 9.00 17.66 -7.75
N THR A 130 9.73 16.74 -8.35
CA THR A 130 10.09 16.77 -9.77
C THR A 130 8.85 16.55 -10.64
N LYS A 131 8.96 16.88 -11.94
CA LYS A 131 7.90 16.61 -12.93
C LYS A 131 7.45 15.14 -12.89
N GLU A 132 8.39 14.23 -12.83
CA GLU A 132 8.12 12.80 -12.83
C GLU A 132 7.39 12.34 -11.56
N ILE A 133 7.76 12.87 -10.39
CA ILE A 133 7.06 12.60 -9.13
C ILE A 133 5.65 13.19 -9.18
N ALA A 134 5.50 14.40 -9.70
CA ALA A 134 4.21 15.06 -9.85
C ALA A 134 3.27 14.24 -10.75
N GLU A 135 3.73 13.77 -11.89
CA GLU A 135 2.98 12.91 -12.81
C GLU A 135 2.59 11.57 -12.13
N THR A 136 3.54 10.90 -11.47
CA THR A 136 3.30 9.62 -10.78
C THR A 136 2.27 9.75 -9.67
N ARG A 137 2.32 10.82 -8.89
CA ARG A 137 1.41 11.06 -7.77
C ARG A 137 0.08 11.71 -8.18
N GLY A 138 -0.01 12.29 -9.38
CA GLY A 138 -1.16 13.07 -9.83
C GLY A 138 -1.31 14.39 -9.08
N ILE A 139 -0.20 15.13 -8.90
CA ILE A 139 -0.13 16.41 -8.19
C ILE A 139 0.55 17.50 -9.04
N SER A 140 0.49 18.74 -8.59
CA SER A 140 1.19 19.85 -9.23
C SER A 140 2.67 19.87 -8.84
N MET A 141 3.54 20.14 -9.82
CA MET A 141 4.96 20.40 -9.57
C MET A 141 5.15 21.73 -8.82
N GLY A 142 6.25 21.82 -8.03
CA GLY A 142 6.62 23.06 -7.36
C GLY A 142 5.77 23.43 -6.14
N LYS A 143 4.95 22.50 -5.64
CA LYS A 143 4.17 22.65 -4.41
C LYS A 143 4.46 21.49 -3.47
N ASP A 144 4.38 21.76 -2.17
CA ASP A 144 4.51 20.72 -1.15
C ASP A 144 3.41 19.65 -1.37
N CYS A 145 3.83 18.40 -1.32
CA CYS A 145 2.93 17.26 -1.41
C CYS A 145 2.68 16.74 0.01
N ILE A 146 1.56 17.16 0.58
CA ILE A 146 1.14 16.78 1.93
C ILE A 146 -0.03 15.80 1.82
N SER A 147 0.11 14.62 2.43
CA SER A 147 -0.97 13.69 2.56
C SER A 147 -1.92 14.16 3.67
N PRO A 148 -3.25 14.19 3.43
CA PRO A 148 -4.21 14.49 4.50
C PRO A 148 -4.07 13.52 5.68
N ALA A 149 -4.33 13.99 6.90
CA ALA A 149 -4.29 13.16 8.11
C ALA A 149 -5.38 12.07 8.12
N LYS A 150 -6.46 12.26 7.34
CA LYS A 150 -7.60 11.35 7.30
C LYS A 150 -7.95 10.98 5.86
N HIS A 151 -8.42 9.75 5.67
CA HIS A 151 -9.03 9.36 4.41
C HIS A 151 -10.38 10.06 4.22
N LYS A 152 -10.71 10.43 2.97
CA LYS A 152 -12.04 10.96 2.63
C LYS A 152 -13.09 9.86 2.43
N GLU A 153 -12.67 8.66 2.05
CA GLU A 153 -13.56 7.54 1.74
C GLU A 153 -14.14 6.86 2.99
N PHE A 154 -13.53 7.07 4.16
CA PHE A 154 -14.02 6.50 5.43
C PHE A 154 -13.59 7.34 6.63
N SER A 155 -14.43 7.33 7.67
CA SER A 155 -14.19 7.99 8.96
C SER A 155 -14.44 7.09 10.17
N ASN A 156 -14.88 5.86 9.94
CA ASN A 156 -15.15 4.86 10.97
C ASN A 156 -14.90 3.44 10.44
N PRO A 157 -14.81 2.42 11.33
CA PRO A 157 -14.51 1.05 10.91
C PRO A 157 -15.52 0.45 9.91
N ASN A 158 -16.80 0.77 9.99
CA ASN A 158 -17.78 0.27 9.03
C ASN A 158 -17.50 0.76 7.61
N GLN A 159 -17.27 2.06 7.46
CA GLN A 159 -16.91 2.65 6.16
C GLN A 159 -15.55 2.14 5.65
N LEU A 160 -14.59 1.87 6.56
CA LEU A 160 -13.32 1.25 6.18
C LEU A 160 -13.55 -0.13 5.54
N ILE A 161 -14.40 -0.97 6.13
CA ILE A 161 -14.71 -2.29 5.56
C ILE A 161 -15.45 -2.15 4.22
N ASP A 162 -16.34 -1.17 4.06
CA ASP A 162 -16.97 -0.88 2.77
C ASP A 162 -15.94 -0.45 1.72
N PHE A 163 -14.96 0.36 2.11
CA PHE A 163 -13.87 0.75 1.22
C PHE A 163 -12.97 -0.45 0.83
N VAL A 164 -12.64 -1.34 1.76
CA VAL A 164 -11.94 -2.60 1.48
C VAL A 164 -12.69 -3.42 0.43
N LYS A 165 -14.00 -3.60 0.58
CA LYS A 165 -14.85 -4.31 -0.39
C LYS A 165 -14.82 -3.64 -1.76
N LYS A 166 -14.93 -2.32 -1.79
CA LYS A 166 -14.84 -1.51 -3.02
C LYS A 166 -13.52 -1.73 -3.73
N LEU A 167 -12.38 -1.65 -3.02
CA LEU A 167 -11.06 -1.86 -3.60
C LEU A 167 -10.87 -3.31 -4.08
N ARG A 168 -11.34 -4.30 -3.31
CA ARG A 168 -11.30 -5.72 -3.71
C ARG A 168 -12.04 -5.94 -5.03
N LYS A 169 -13.25 -5.41 -5.17
CA LYS A 169 -14.01 -5.49 -6.43
C LYS A 169 -13.28 -4.80 -7.58
N LEU A 170 -12.75 -3.60 -7.38
CA LEU A 170 -12.07 -2.82 -8.40
C LEU A 170 -10.72 -3.40 -8.84
N SER A 171 -10.02 -4.11 -7.96
CA SER A 171 -8.74 -4.77 -8.25
C SER A 171 -8.87 -6.13 -8.95
N GLY A 172 -10.10 -6.61 -9.15
CA GLY A 172 -10.34 -7.96 -9.66
C GLY A 172 -10.17 -9.04 -8.59
N ASN A 173 -10.61 -8.75 -7.37
CA ASN A 173 -10.55 -9.63 -6.20
C ASN A 173 -9.14 -9.98 -5.71
N LYS A 174 -8.18 -9.08 -5.90
CA LYS A 174 -6.88 -9.19 -5.25
C LYS A 174 -7.01 -8.94 -3.74
N PRO A 175 -6.12 -9.52 -2.91
CA PRO A 175 -6.13 -9.29 -1.47
C PRO A 175 -6.02 -7.80 -1.12
N VAL A 176 -6.85 -7.35 -0.17
CA VAL A 176 -6.85 -5.98 0.34
C VAL A 176 -6.66 -6.01 1.85
N GLY A 177 -5.58 -5.41 2.32
CA GLY A 177 -5.27 -5.27 3.74
C GLY A 177 -5.21 -3.82 4.18
N ILE A 178 -4.86 -3.65 5.46
CA ILE A 178 -4.65 -2.34 6.08
C ILE A 178 -3.28 -2.27 6.72
N LYS A 179 -2.70 -1.07 6.77
CA LYS A 179 -1.51 -0.75 7.55
C LYS A 179 -1.84 0.32 8.58
N MET A 180 -1.46 0.09 9.84
CA MET A 180 -1.63 1.06 10.92
C MET A 180 -0.55 0.92 11.99
N CYS A 181 -0.24 2.01 12.69
CA CYS A 181 0.38 1.92 14.00
C CYS A 181 -0.72 1.79 15.07
N ILE A 182 -0.41 1.14 16.16
CA ILE A 182 -1.32 0.96 17.28
C ILE A 182 -0.93 1.97 18.37
N GLY A 183 -1.59 3.12 18.37
CA GLY A 183 -1.44 4.11 19.44
C GLY A 183 -2.20 3.66 20.69
N HIS A 184 -3.44 3.27 20.49
CA HIS A 184 -4.28 2.73 21.54
C HIS A 184 -4.88 1.38 21.12
N PRO A 185 -4.85 0.35 21.99
CA PRO A 185 -5.34 -0.98 21.65
C PRO A 185 -6.79 -1.01 21.14
N TRP A 186 -7.66 -0.13 21.65
CA TRP A 186 -9.06 -0.08 21.22
C TRP A 186 -9.26 0.35 19.76
N GLU A 187 -8.28 1.01 19.15
CA GLU A 187 -8.34 1.37 17.73
C GLU A 187 -8.36 0.10 16.87
N LEU A 188 -7.42 -0.81 17.12
CA LEU A 188 -7.39 -2.11 16.44
C LEU A 188 -8.60 -2.96 16.84
N VAL A 189 -8.94 -3.01 18.13
CA VAL A 189 -10.08 -3.77 18.63
C VAL A 189 -11.38 -3.33 17.97
N SER A 190 -11.59 -2.03 17.75
CA SER A 190 -12.81 -1.52 17.09
C SER A 190 -12.92 -2.00 15.64
N ILE A 191 -11.81 -2.05 14.90
CA ILE A 191 -11.76 -2.58 13.54
C ILE A 191 -12.05 -4.09 13.54
N VAL A 192 -11.37 -4.85 14.42
CA VAL A 192 -11.55 -6.31 14.53
C VAL A 192 -12.98 -6.66 14.94
N LYS A 193 -13.55 -5.95 15.92
CA LYS A 193 -14.95 -6.13 16.32
C LYS A 193 -15.91 -5.87 15.15
N THR A 194 -15.67 -4.83 14.37
CA THR A 194 -16.48 -4.52 13.19
C THR A 194 -16.39 -5.64 12.14
N MET A 195 -15.19 -6.13 11.85
CA MET A 195 -15.00 -7.27 10.94
C MET A 195 -15.78 -8.50 11.42
N PHE A 196 -15.70 -8.81 12.72
CA PHE A 196 -16.39 -9.94 13.31
C PHE A 196 -17.91 -9.82 13.22
N LEU A 197 -18.47 -8.66 13.60
CA LEU A 197 -19.92 -8.40 13.56
C LEU A 197 -20.47 -8.42 12.14
N ARG A 198 -19.71 -7.93 11.17
CA ARG A 198 -20.11 -7.90 9.76
C ARG A 198 -19.83 -9.21 9.02
N LYS A 199 -19.02 -10.10 9.61
CA LYS A 199 -18.45 -11.29 8.94
C LYS A 199 -17.71 -10.93 7.64
N GLU A 200 -17.07 -9.78 7.63
CA GLU A 200 -16.33 -9.20 6.50
C GLU A 200 -14.95 -8.82 6.97
N TYR A 201 -13.91 -9.37 6.34
CA TYR A 201 -12.54 -9.30 6.84
C TYR A 201 -11.61 -8.62 5.82
N VAL A 202 -10.59 -7.93 6.32
CA VAL A 202 -9.40 -7.60 5.53
C VAL A 202 -8.57 -8.86 5.32
N ASP A 203 -7.78 -8.90 4.24
CA ASP A 203 -6.99 -10.10 3.93
C ASP A 203 -5.68 -10.16 4.73
N PHE A 204 -5.19 -9.01 5.20
CA PHE A 204 -4.01 -8.90 6.08
C PHE A 204 -4.00 -7.58 6.83
N ILE A 205 -3.24 -7.52 7.91
CA ILE A 205 -2.99 -6.31 8.69
C ILE A 205 -1.48 -6.15 8.85
N THR A 206 -0.97 -5.00 8.44
CA THR A 206 0.41 -4.60 8.68
C THR A 206 0.45 -3.68 9.89
N ILE A 207 1.15 -4.10 10.93
CA ILE A 207 1.40 -3.25 12.09
C ILE A 207 2.73 -2.52 11.87
N ASP A 208 2.66 -1.20 11.82
CA ASP A 208 3.84 -0.34 11.75
C ASP A 208 4.42 -0.15 13.15
N GLY A 209 5.74 -0.34 13.28
CA GLY A 209 6.41 -0.18 14.57
C GLY A 209 6.48 1.28 15.00
N ALA A 210 6.78 1.49 16.27
CA ALA A 210 7.26 2.77 16.77
C ALA A 210 8.76 2.84 16.43
N GLU A 211 9.12 3.88 15.71
CA GLU A 211 10.50 4.17 15.31
C GLU A 211 11.13 5.19 16.24
#